data_39a7dc250c5d75c2f735c7f1ac0ff161
#
_entry.id   39a7dc250c5d75c2f735c7f1ac0ff161
#
_cell.length_a   1.000
_cell.length_b   1.000
_cell.length_c   1.000
_cell.angle_alpha   90.00
_cell.angle_beta   90.00
_cell.angle_gamma   90.00
#
_symmetry.space_group_name_H-M   'P 1'
#
loop_
_entity.id
_entity.type
_entity.pdbx_description
1 polymer ?
#
loop_
_entity_poly.entity_id
_entity_poly.type
_entity_poly.pdbx_seq_one_letter_code
_entity_poly.pdbx_strand_id
1 'polypeptide(L)'
;MKGKDLYNYAKTLIPGGTMLLSKRPEMFLPDLWPSYFSKSKGCKVWDLEGNKYLDFSIMGIGTNTLGYGHEEVDKAVVEAISKGNMSTFS
;
A
#
# COMPACT_ATOMS: atom_id res chain seq x y z
N MET A 1 14.37 3.76 9.05
CA MET A 1 14.82 2.68 8.16
C MET A 1 14.37 2.99 6.74
N LYS A 2 15.27 2.93 5.78
CA LYS A 2 14.93 3.15 4.37
C LYS A 2 14.12 2.00 3.82
N GLY A 3 13.30 2.26 2.80
CA GLY A 3 12.43 1.24 2.21
C GLY A 3 13.17 0.01 1.73
N LYS A 4 14.32 0.21 1.08
CA LYS A 4 15.16 -0.90 0.62
C LYS A 4 15.69 -1.75 1.77
N ASP A 5 16.14 -1.12 2.85
CA ASP A 5 16.63 -1.84 4.03
C ASP A 5 15.51 -2.62 4.71
N LEU A 6 14.34 -2.00 4.81
CA LEU A 6 13.16 -2.66 5.37
C LEU A 6 12.75 -3.86 4.52
N TYR A 7 12.78 -3.73 3.19
CA TYR A 7 12.47 -4.84 2.30
C TYR A 7 13.46 -5.99 2.46
N ASN A 8 14.75 -5.69 2.53
CA ASN A 8 15.76 -6.70 2.77
C ASN A 8 15.54 -7.45 4.10
N TYR A 9 15.16 -6.71 5.14
CA TYR A 9 14.79 -7.33 6.42
C TYR A 9 13.50 -8.16 6.29
N ALA A 10 12.49 -7.63 5.62
CA ALA A 10 11.22 -8.33 5.43
C ALA A 10 11.40 -9.68 4.71
N LYS A 11 12.32 -9.76 3.75
CA LYS A 11 12.63 -11.02 3.05
C LYS A 11 13.15 -12.13 3.98
N THR A 12 13.69 -11.78 5.13
CA THR A 12 14.13 -12.77 6.11
C THR A 12 12.97 -13.34 6.95
N LEU A 13 11.84 -12.65 6.99
CA LEU A 13 10.69 -13.02 7.81
C LEU A 13 9.48 -13.47 6.98
N ILE A 14 9.31 -12.89 5.79
CA ILE A 14 8.13 -13.09 4.95
C ILE A 14 8.59 -13.70 3.61
N PRO A 15 8.10 -14.88 3.24
CA PRO A 15 8.40 -15.44 1.92
C PRO A 15 8.03 -14.44 0.81
N GLY A 16 9.02 -14.05 0.00
CA GLY A 16 8.84 -13.04 -1.05
C GLY A 16 8.87 -11.58 -0.55
N GLY A 17 8.95 -11.33 0.76
CA GLY A 17 9.10 -10.00 1.35
C GLY A 17 7.86 -9.13 1.35
N THR A 18 6.80 -9.51 0.65
CA THR A 18 5.53 -8.80 0.58
C THR A 18 4.37 -9.80 0.61
N MET A 19 3.16 -9.30 0.76
CA MET A 19 1.97 -10.15 0.76
C MET A 19 1.64 -10.76 -0.61
N LEU A 20 2.13 -10.17 -1.70
CA LEU A 20 1.87 -10.66 -3.07
C LEU A 20 3.17 -10.71 -3.86
N LEU A 21 3.48 -11.87 -4.45
CA LEU A 21 4.68 -12.06 -5.26
C LEU A 21 4.73 -11.08 -6.44
N SER A 22 3.59 -10.78 -7.06
CA SER A 22 3.51 -9.85 -8.18
C SER A 22 3.80 -8.40 -7.80
N LYS A 23 3.87 -8.09 -6.51
CA LYS A 23 4.13 -6.73 -6.01
C LYS A 23 5.55 -6.54 -5.51
N ARG A 24 6.41 -7.54 -5.66
CA ARG A 24 7.82 -7.42 -5.28
C ARG A 24 8.49 -6.31 -6.10
N PRO A 25 9.35 -5.50 -5.50
CA PRO A 25 10.09 -4.45 -6.23
C PRO A 25 10.83 -4.97 -7.45
N GLU A 26 11.36 -6.19 -7.40
CA GLU A 26 12.08 -6.81 -8.51
C GLU A 26 11.20 -7.03 -9.76
N MET A 27 9.90 -7.07 -9.61
CA MET A 27 8.96 -7.21 -10.72
C MET A 27 8.82 -5.93 -11.54
N PHE A 28 9.26 -4.79 -11.00
CA PHE A 28 9.15 -3.49 -11.64
C PHE A 28 10.52 -2.94 -12.02
N LEU A 29 11.33 -2.58 -11.03
CA LEU A 29 12.65 -2.01 -11.25
C LEU A 29 13.56 -2.43 -10.10
N PRO A 30 14.37 -3.49 -10.29
CA PRO A 30 15.22 -3.99 -9.22
C PRO A 30 16.09 -2.88 -8.62
N ASP A 31 16.19 -2.86 -7.31
CA ASP A 31 16.98 -1.91 -6.51
C ASP A 31 16.54 -0.45 -6.56
N LEU A 32 15.73 -0.06 -7.52
CA LEU A 32 15.30 1.34 -7.69
C LEU A 32 13.81 1.56 -7.41
N TRP A 33 12.99 0.52 -7.51
CA TRP A 33 11.56 0.65 -7.23
C TRP A 33 11.33 0.91 -5.74
N PRO A 34 10.50 1.92 -5.38
CA PRO A 34 10.17 2.16 -3.97
C PRO A 34 9.45 0.94 -3.38
N SER A 35 10.02 0.35 -2.34
CA SER A 35 9.50 -0.90 -1.78
C SER A 35 8.19 -0.71 -1.02
N TYR A 36 8.06 0.42 -0.32
CA TYR A 36 6.90 0.67 0.55
C TYR A 36 6.47 2.13 0.49
N PHE A 37 5.18 2.35 0.70
CA PHE A 37 4.64 3.69 0.88
C PHE A 37 4.48 4.02 2.36
N SER A 38 4.79 5.26 2.73
CA SER A 38 4.49 5.77 4.07
C SER A 38 3.06 6.32 4.13
N LYS A 39 2.57 6.87 3.02
CA LYS A 39 1.19 7.38 2.91
C LYS A 39 0.79 7.52 1.45
N SER A 40 -0.49 7.64 1.24
CA SER A 40 -1.08 7.90 -0.07
C SER A 40 -2.29 8.82 0.07
N LYS A 41 -2.53 9.68 -0.93
CA LYS A 41 -3.68 10.58 -0.94
C LYS A 41 -4.01 10.97 -2.38
N GLY A 42 -5.24 10.79 -2.82
CA GLY A 42 -5.62 11.02 -4.21
C GLY A 42 -4.80 10.14 -5.14
N CYS A 43 -4.10 10.73 -6.08
CA CYS A 43 -3.19 10.00 -6.98
C CYS A 43 -1.72 10.10 -6.54
N LYS A 44 -1.45 10.60 -5.35
CA LYS A 44 -0.09 10.82 -4.85
C LYS A 44 0.27 9.77 -3.82
N VAL A 45 1.51 9.29 -3.89
CA VAL A 45 2.07 8.35 -2.92
C VAL A 45 3.44 8.84 -2.48
N TRP A 46 3.82 8.53 -1.24
CA TRP A 46 5.12 8.89 -0.67
C TRP A 46 5.80 7.62 -0.16
N ASP A 47 7.08 7.50 -0.47
CA ASP A 47 7.89 6.39 0.06
C ASP A 47 8.33 6.66 1.50
N LEU A 48 9.13 5.75 2.06
CA LEU A 48 9.60 5.88 3.44
C LEU A 48 10.63 6.98 3.61
N GLU A 49 11.27 7.43 2.53
CA GLU A 49 12.23 8.53 2.54
C GLU A 49 11.57 9.88 2.29
N GLY A 50 10.24 9.91 2.09
CA GLY A 50 9.49 11.14 1.88
C GLY A 50 9.43 11.61 0.42
N ASN A 51 9.93 10.82 -0.53
CA ASN A 51 9.80 11.15 -1.94
C ASN A 51 8.35 10.96 -2.39
N LYS A 52 7.86 11.92 -3.18
CA LYS A 52 6.49 11.90 -3.69
C LYS A 52 6.46 11.42 -5.14
N TYR A 53 5.50 10.57 -5.44
CA TYR A 53 5.27 10.04 -6.78
C TYR A 53 3.80 10.23 -7.17
N LEU A 54 3.54 10.27 -8.48
CA LEU A 54 2.18 10.16 -9.02
C LEU A 54 1.93 8.69 -9.35
N ASP A 55 0.83 8.15 -8.85
CA ASP A 55 0.46 6.76 -9.08
C ASP A 55 -0.45 6.67 -10.32
N PHE A 56 0.08 6.08 -11.39
CA PHE A 56 -0.66 5.78 -12.61
C PHE A 56 -1.04 4.31 -12.72
N SER A 57 -0.93 3.55 -11.62
CA SER A 57 -1.30 2.14 -11.59
C SER A 57 -2.80 1.95 -11.42
N ILE A 58 -3.21 0.69 -11.32
CA ILE A 58 -4.61 0.33 -11.05
C ILE A 58 -4.98 0.49 -9.57
N MET A 59 -4.12 1.08 -8.76
CA MET A 59 -4.37 1.49 -7.37
C MET A 59 -5.07 0.39 -6.55
N GLY A 60 -4.38 -0.74 -6.39
CA GLY A 60 -4.93 -1.88 -5.63
C GLY A 60 -5.99 -2.65 -6.42
N ILE A 61 -5.76 -2.81 -7.73
CA ILE A 61 -6.64 -3.57 -8.64
C ILE A 61 -8.05 -2.97 -8.65
N GLY A 62 -8.11 -1.64 -8.80
CA GLY A 62 -9.37 -0.91 -8.90
C GLY A 62 -10.09 -0.67 -7.57
N THR A 63 -9.48 -1.00 -6.43
CA THR A 63 -10.12 -0.80 -5.13
C THR A 63 -10.17 0.67 -4.71
N ASN A 64 -9.33 1.51 -5.31
CA ASN A 64 -9.24 2.93 -4.98
C ASN A 64 -9.62 3.82 -6.17
N THR A 65 -10.75 3.53 -6.81
CA THR A 65 -11.20 4.26 -8.01
C THR A 65 -11.44 5.75 -7.77
N LEU A 66 -11.74 6.14 -6.53
CA LEU A 66 -11.90 7.54 -6.13
C LEU A 66 -10.59 8.21 -5.69
N GLY A 67 -9.47 7.48 -5.80
CA GLY A 67 -8.19 7.91 -5.26
C GLY A 67 -7.99 7.42 -3.84
N TYR A 68 -6.73 7.48 -3.40
CA TYR A 68 -6.37 7.07 -2.04
C TYR A 68 -6.90 8.06 -1.00
N GLY A 69 -7.34 7.55 0.14
CA GLY A 69 -7.68 8.39 1.29
C GLY A 69 -8.86 9.31 1.04
N HIS A 70 -9.87 8.84 0.29
CA HIS A 70 -11.09 9.63 0.07
C HIS A 70 -11.82 9.84 1.39
N GLU A 71 -11.98 11.08 1.81
CA GLU A 71 -12.45 11.45 3.14
C GLU A 71 -13.80 10.82 3.52
N GLU A 72 -14.78 10.90 2.64
CA GLU A 72 -16.12 10.37 2.92
C GLU A 72 -16.11 8.85 3.06
N VAL A 73 -15.33 8.18 2.21
CA VAL A 73 -15.18 6.72 2.24
C VAL A 73 -14.46 6.30 3.52
N ASP A 74 -13.35 6.95 3.83
CA ASP A 74 -12.56 6.65 5.02
C ASP A 74 -13.39 6.83 6.30
N LYS A 75 -14.17 7.90 6.38
CA LYS A 75 -15.06 8.16 7.52
C LYS A 75 -16.10 7.04 7.69
N ALA A 76 -16.71 6.61 6.59
CA ALA A 76 -17.68 5.52 6.62
C ALA A 76 -17.03 4.20 7.05
N VAL A 77 -15.81 3.92 6.58
CA VAL A 77 -15.06 2.72 6.95
C VAL A 77 -14.70 2.72 8.43
N VAL A 78 -14.20 3.84 8.95
CA VAL A 78 -13.88 3.98 10.39
C VAL A 78 -15.12 3.71 11.24
N GLU A 79 -16.26 4.26 10.86
CA GLU A 79 -17.52 4.04 11.57
C GLU A 79 -17.93 2.56 11.50
N ALA A 80 -17.83 1.94 10.34
CA ALA A 80 -18.17 0.53 10.18
C ALA A 80 -17.24 -0.39 11.01
N ILE A 81 -15.95 -0.09 11.02
CA ILE A 81 -14.95 -0.85 11.80
C ILE A 81 -15.30 -0.83 13.30
N SER A 82 -15.77 0.32 13.81
CA SER A 82 -16.14 0.45 15.23
C SER A 82 -17.31 -0.47 15.64
N LYS A 83 -18.07 -0.94 14.67
CA LYS A 83 -19.21 -1.87 14.89
C LYS A 83 -18.88 -3.32 14.56
N GLY A 84 -17.64 -3.61 14.19
CA GLY A 84 -17.18 -4.91 13.74
C GLY A 84 -16.89 -4.93 12.25
N ASN A 85 -15.94 -5.77 11.84
CA ASN A 85 -15.41 -5.77 10.48
C ASN A 85 -15.99 -6.85 9.57
N MET A 86 -17.06 -7.52 10.00
CA MET A 86 -17.72 -8.56 9.22
C MET A 86 -19.10 -8.08 8.73
N SER A 87 -19.41 -8.38 7.48
CA SER A 87 -20.65 -7.93 6.86
C SER A 87 -21.79 -8.92 6.99
N THR A 88 -21.48 -10.18 7.32
CA THR A 88 -22.47 -11.25 7.45
C THR A 88 -22.19 -12.11 8.68
N PHE A 89 -23.20 -12.82 9.15
CA PHE A 89 -23.00 -13.86 10.14
C PHE A 89 -22.24 -15.05 9.53
N SER A 90 -21.33 -15.59 10.30
CA SER A 90 -20.55 -16.76 9.89
C SER A 90 -21.13 -18.07 10.44
#